data_0e6d265e6a1051f7265a19ba5b8850c1
#
_entry.id   0e6d265e6a1051f7265a19ba5b8850c1
#
_cell.length_a   1.000
_cell.length_b   1.000
_cell.length_c   1.000
_cell.angle_alpha   90.00
_cell.angle_beta   90.00
_cell.angle_gamma   90.00
#
_symmetry.space_group_name_H-M   'P 1'
#
loop_
_entity.id
_entity.type
_entity.pdbx_description
1 polymer ?
#
loop_
_entity_poly.entity_id
_entity_poly.type
_entity_poly.pdbx_seq_one_letter_code
_entity_poly.pdbx_strand_id
1 'polypeptide(L)'
;ATKTYSEIIGNIERDANSAKKYWHFVKVMGRSASHVALECALETQPNICLVSEEVAAKKMSLSQIADYIADSVEKRAAKGWNFGVAIIPEGVVEFVPEFSVLIHEINELLAGSKADAFNALPTWDEKYAFIQNGLTKESMEVFAILPQAIQQQLFLERDPHGNVQVSLIESEKLFS
;
A
#
# COMPACT_ATOMS: atom_id res chain seq x y z
N ALA A 1 0.09 10.04 -19.40
CA ALA A 1 -0.25 9.01 -18.41
C ALA A 1 -1.70 9.14 -17.95
N THR A 2 -2.15 10.28 -17.45
CA THR A 2 -3.49 10.50 -16.86
C THR A 2 -4.63 10.09 -17.79
N LYS A 3 -4.61 10.55 -19.04
CA LYS A 3 -5.65 10.19 -20.02
C LYS A 3 -5.84 8.67 -20.17
N THR A 4 -4.75 7.92 -20.27
CA THR A 4 -4.79 6.45 -20.39
C THR A 4 -5.35 5.81 -19.14
N TYR A 5 -4.94 6.28 -17.95
CA TYR A 5 -5.48 5.80 -16.68
C TYR A 5 -6.98 6.11 -16.58
N SER A 6 -7.42 7.32 -16.88
CA SER A 6 -8.84 7.69 -16.82
C SER A 6 -9.70 6.86 -17.78
N GLU A 7 -9.22 6.57 -18.98
CA GLU A 7 -9.92 5.69 -19.94
C GLU A 7 -10.08 4.26 -19.36
N ILE A 8 -9.02 3.70 -18.79
CA ILE A 8 -9.05 2.34 -18.19
C ILE A 8 -9.97 2.32 -16.97
N ILE A 9 -9.80 3.27 -16.04
CA ILE A 9 -10.61 3.37 -14.83
C ILE A 9 -12.08 3.56 -15.17
N GLY A 10 -12.41 4.44 -16.13
CA GLY A 10 -13.77 4.64 -16.58
C GLY A 10 -14.40 3.38 -17.21
N ASN A 11 -13.59 2.52 -17.84
CA ASN A 11 -14.06 1.22 -18.31
C ASN A 11 -14.34 0.27 -17.13
N ILE A 12 -13.42 0.19 -16.15
CA ILE A 12 -13.60 -0.61 -14.94
C ILE A 12 -14.86 -0.18 -14.19
N GLU A 13 -15.11 1.12 -14.07
CA GLU A 13 -16.32 1.64 -13.42
C GLU A 13 -17.60 1.27 -14.15
N ARG A 14 -17.61 1.32 -15.48
CA ARG A 14 -18.74 0.86 -16.28
C ARG A 14 -19.00 -0.63 -16.09
N ASP A 15 -17.93 -1.43 -16.06
CA ASP A 15 -18.03 -2.86 -15.83
C ASP A 15 -18.53 -3.16 -14.40
N ALA A 16 -18.02 -2.49 -13.39
CA ALA A 16 -18.47 -2.61 -12.01
C ALA A 16 -19.95 -2.24 -11.85
N ASN A 17 -20.40 -1.15 -12.49
CA ASN A 17 -21.78 -0.72 -12.48
C ASN A 17 -22.72 -1.68 -13.24
N SER A 18 -22.23 -2.32 -14.30
CA SER A 18 -22.98 -3.30 -15.08
C SER A 18 -23.10 -4.64 -14.33
N ALA A 19 -21.99 -5.16 -13.83
CA ALA A 19 -21.96 -6.43 -13.10
C ALA A 19 -22.57 -6.32 -11.70
N LYS A 20 -22.55 -5.15 -11.09
CA LYS A 20 -22.99 -4.86 -9.69
C LYS A 20 -22.33 -5.80 -8.68
N LYS A 21 -21.08 -6.15 -8.92
CA LYS A 21 -20.27 -7.08 -8.13
C LYS A 21 -18.86 -6.56 -8.03
N TYR A 22 -18.21 -6.91 -6.94
CA TYR A 22 -16.80 -6.69 -6.64
C TYR A 22 -16.40 -5.22 -6.43
N TRP A 23 -15.41 -5.07 -5.56
CA TRP A 23 -14.65 -3.85 -5.43
C TRP A 23 -13.37 -3.98 -6.26
N HIS A 24 -13.06 -2.96 -7.01
CA HIS A 24 -11.85 -2.89 -7.84
C HIS A 24 -10.88 -1.90 -7.19
N PHE A 25 -9.73 -2.40 -6.75
CA PHE A 25 -8.64 -1.58 -6.24
C PHE A 25 -7.65 -1.31 -7.36
N VAL A 26 -7.54 -0.05 -7.77
CA VAL A 26 -6.73 0.35 -8.90
C VAL A 26 -5.54 1.16 -8.43
N LYS A 27 -4.35 0.57 -8.54
CA LYS A 27 -3.11 1.29 -8.28
C LYS A 27 -2.76 2.17 -9.47
N VAL A 28 -2.53 3.45 -9.21
CA VAL A 28 -2.05 4.42 -10.19
C VAL A 28 -0.65 4.90 -9.85
N MET A 29 0.15 5.22 -10.87
CA MET A 29 1.48 5.76 -10.66
C MET A 29 1.42 7.10 -9.92
N GLY A 30 2.44 7.38 -9.14
CA GLY A 30 2.57 8.60 -8.34
C GLY A 30 3.24 8.30 -7.01
N ARG A 31 4.58 8.35 -7.01
CA ARG A 31 5.39 8.03 -5.82
C ARG A 31 5.38 9.18 -4.81
N SER A 32 5.67 10.39 -5.28
CA SER A 32 5.83 11.57 -4.42
C SER A 32 4.65 12.55 -4.46
N ALA A 33 3.71 12.34 -5.37
CA ALA A 33 2.56 13.22 -5.53
C ALA A 33 1.37 12.49 -6.15
N SER A 34 0.18 12.77 -5.65
CA SER A 34 -1.06 12.10 -6.04
C SER A 34 -1.82 12.81 -7.18
N HIS A 35 -1.17 13.69 -7.95
CA HIS A 35 -1.83 14.46 -9.01
C HIS A 35 -2.48 13.56 -10.08
N VAL A 36 -1.83 12.44 -10.45
CA VAL A 36 -2.42 11.48 -11.40
C VAL A 36 -3.68 10.84 -10.82
N ALA A 37 -3.64 10.44 -9.54
CA ALA A 37 -4.82 9.89 -8.85
C ALA A 37 -5.96 10.91 -8.78
N LEU A 38 -5.65 12.17 -8.43
CA LEU A 38 -6.63 13.26 -8.36
C LEU A 38 -7.25 13.58 -9.71
N GLU A 39 -6.45 13.69 -10.77
CA GLU A 39 -6.97 13.94 -12.12
C GLU A 39 -7.87 12.79 -12.59
N CYS A 40 -7.45 11.54 -12.38
CA CYS A 40 -8.28 10.38 -12.68
C CYS A 40 -9.59 10.40 -11.89
N ALA A 41 -9.53 10.76 -10.59
CA ALA A 41 -10.72 10.84 -9.75
C ALA A 41 -11.69 11.93 -10.18
N LEU A 42 -11.18 13.08 -10.66
CA LEU A 42 -12.01 14.16 -11.19
C LEU A 42 -12.71 13.76 -12.50
N GLU A 43 -12.03 12.98 -13.35
CA GLU A 43 -12.58 12.54 -14.63
C GLU A 43 -13.53 11.36 -14.51
N THR A 44 -13.27 10.41 -13.59
CA THR A 44 -14.00 9.13 -13.51
C THR A 44 -14.97 9.07 -12.33
N GLN A 45 -14.76 9.88 -11.28
CA GLN A 45 -15.56 9.91 -10.06
C GLN A 45 -15.66 8.55 -9.34
N PRO A 46 -14.53 7.92 -8.99
CA PRO A 46 -14.51 6.66 -8.27
C PRO A 46 -15.17 6.79 -6.89
N ASN A 47 -15.49 5.66 -6.29
CA ASN A 47 -16.12 5.64 -4.97
C ASN A 47 -15.16 6.00 -3.85
N ILE A 48 -13.89 5.67 -4.02
CA ILE A 48 -12.79 5.98 -3.09
C ILE A 48 -11.59 6.47 -3.91
N CYS A 49 -10.96 7.54 -3.44
CA CYS A 49 -9.64 7.97 -3.93
C CYS A 49 -8.78 8.33 -2.73
N LEU A 50 -7.66 7.62 -2.55
CA LEU A 50 -6.66 8.00 -1.57
C LEU A 50 -5.74 9.08 -2.16
N VAL A 51 -5.36 10.03 -1.33
CA VAL A 51 -4.45 11.12 -1.69
C VAL A 51 -3.31 11.12 -0.68
N SER A 52 -2.10 10.85 -1.14
CA SER A 52 -0.92 10.71 -0.27
C SER A 52 -0.67 11.93 0.58
N GLU A 53 -0.84 13.12 0.01
CA GLU A 53 -0.67 14.41 0.70
C GLU A 53 -1.71 14.60 1.81
N GLU A 54 -2.93 14.11 1.62
CA GLU A 54 -3.97 14.14 2.66
C GLU A 54 -3.65 13.17 3.79
N VAL A 55 -3.19 11.97 3.47
CA VAL A 55 -2.71 10.98 4.44
C VAL A 55 -1.59 11.57 5.29
N ALA A 56 -0.61 12.22 4.66
CA ALA A 56 0.49 12.89 5.35
C ALA A 56 0.02 14.05 6.24
N ALA A 57 -0.83 14.93 5.71
CA ALA A 57 -1.32 16.12 6.43
C ALA A 57 -2.14 15.75 7.66
N LYS A 58 -2.97 14.71 7.55
CA LYS A 58 -3.79 14.17 8.64
C LYS A 58 -3.04 13.19 9.53
N LYS A 59 -1.81 12.82 9.18
CA LYS A 59 -1.02 11.75 9.84
C LYS A 59 -1.84 10.48 10.04
N MET A 60 -2.54 10.07 8.99
CA MET A 60 -3.42 8.89 9.07
C MET A 60 -2.59 7.63 9.28
N SER A 61 -3.00 6.84 10.28
CA SER A 61 -2.44 5.51 10.51
C SER A 61 -2.96 4.51 9.46
N LEU A 62 -2.29 3.37 9.34
CA LEU A 62 -2.73 2.27 8.49
C LEU A 62 -4.17 1.83 8.84
N SER A 63 -4.47 1.72 10.13
CA SER A 63 -5.82 1.38 10.62
C SER A 63 -6.85 2.44 10.20
N GLN A 64 -6.54 3.72 10.33
CA GLN A 64 -7.47 4.79 9.93
C GLN A 64 -7.75 4.80 8.42
N ILE A 65 -6.78 4.45 7.60
CA ILE A 65 -6.99 4.30 6.15
C ILE A 65 -7.89 3.09 5.87
N ALA A 66 -7.63 1.96 6.53
CA ALA A 66 -8.45 0.76 6.40
C ALA A 66 -9.90 1.04 6.86
N ASP A 67 -10.09 1.71 7.98
CA ASP A 67 -11.41 2.11 8.50
C ASP A 67 -12.13 3.04 7.52
N TYR A 68 -11.44 4.01 6.92
CA TYR A 68 -12.02 4.90 5.90
C TYR A 68 -12.54 4.13 4.68
N ILE A 69 -11.77 3.13 4.22
CA ILE A 69 -12.17 2.26 3.11
C ILE A 69 -13.36 1.39 3.53
N ALA A 70 -13.27 0.73 4.69
CA ALA A 70 -14.31 -0.14 5.23
C ALA A 70 -15.64 0.61 5.43
N ASP A 71 -15.61 1.79 6.01
CA ASP A 71 -16.76 2.69 6.16
C ASP A 71 -17.45 3.00 4.83
N SER A 72 -16.64 3.25 3.79
CA SER A 72 -17.17 3.56 2.46
C SER A 72 -17.83 2.34 1.83
N VAL A 73 -17.24 1.16 2.01
CA VAL A 73 -17.79 -0.13 1.57
C VAL A 73 -19.10 -0.42 2.31
N GLU A 74 -19.12 -0.29 3.64
CA GLU A 74 -20.29 -0.54 4.48
C GLU A 74 -21.47 0.38 4.13
N LYS A 75 -21.22 1.69 4.00
CA LYS A 75 -22.24 2.68 3.61
C LYS A 75 -22.88 2.37 2.26
N ARG A 76 -22.10 1.82 1.31
CA ARG A 76 -22.62 1.39 0.02
C ARG A 76 -23.38 0.07 0.12
N ALA A 77 -22.84 -0.90 0.88
CA ALA A 77 -23.47 -2.19 1.12
C ALA A 77 -24.85 -2.04 1.79
N ALA A 78 -24.99 -1.11 2.73
CA ALA A 78 -26.27 -0.78 3.36
C ALA A 78 -27.35 -0.30 2.37
N LYS A 79 -26.94 0.21 1.19
CA LYS A 79 -27.81 0.61 0.08
C LYS A 79 -28.00 -0.51 -0.96
N GLY A 80 -27.45 -1.70 -0.72
CA GLY A 80 -27.45 -2.82 -1.66
C GLY A 80 -26.40 -2.71 -2.79
N TRP A 81 -25.42 -1.80 -2.66
CA TRP A 81 -24.38 -1.57 -3.67
C TRP A 81 -23.06 -2.21 -3.24
N ASN A 82 -22.94 -3.53 -3.45
CA ASN A 82 -21.76 -4.33 -3.10
C ASN A 82 -20.65 -4.28 -4.18
N PHE A 83 -20.46 -3.13 -4.79
CA PHE A 83 -19.45 -2.90 -5.83
C PHE A 83 -18.94 -1.47 -5.80
N GLY A 84 -17.76 -1.27 -6.36
CA GLY A 84 -17.18 0.05 -6.47
C GLY A 84 -15.75 0.03 -7.01
N VAL A 85 -15.18 1.22 -7.14
CA VAL A 85 -13.79 1.42 -7.57
C VAL A 85 -13.08 2.30 -6.55
N ALA A 86 -11.90 1.87 -6.14
CA ALA A 86 -10.99 2.59 -5.27
C ALA A 86 -9.69 2.88 -6.03
N ILE A 87 -9.28 4.15 -6.08
CA ILE A 87 -8.00 4.57 -6.65
C ILE A 87 -6.98 4.73 -5.51
N ILE A 88 -5.82 4.09 -5.66
CA ILE A 88 -4.74 4.09 -4.68
C ILE A 88 -3.45 4.55 -5.36
N PRO A 89 -2.84 5.67 -4.93
CA PRO A 89 -1.52 6.07 -5.41
C PRO A 89 -0.46 5.04 -4.99
N GLU A 90 0.48 4.74 -5.88
CA GLU A 90 1.59 3.81 -5.64
C GLU A 90 2.38 4.15 -4.37
N GLY A 91 2.64 5.43 -4.14
CA GLY A 91 3.47 5.90 -3.03
C GLY A 91 2.72 6.15 -1.71
N VAL A 92 1.42 5.87 -1.61
CA VAL A 92 0.63 6.22 -0.40
C VAL A 92 1.21 5.62 0.89
N VAL A 93 1.78 4.44 0.83
CA VAL A 93 2.38 3.75 2.00
C VAL A 93 3.57 4.52 2.59
N GLU A 94 4.33 5.25 1.78
CA GLU A 94 5.47 6.05 2.26
C GLU A 94 5.02 7.21 3.17
N PHE A 95 3.77 7.63 3.06
CA PHE A 95 3.18 8.73 3.84
C PHE A 95 2.46 8.26 5.11
N VAL A 96 2.35 6.95 5.33
CA VAL A 96 1.83 6.37 6.57
C VAL A 96 2.94 6.37 7.62
N PRO A 97 2.77 7.06 8.78
CA PRO A 97 3.85 7.23 9.76
C PRO A 97 4.46 5.93 10.24
N GLU A 98 3.65 4.93 10.57
CA GLU A 98 4.12 3.63 11.05
C GLU A 98 4.94 2.89 9.99
N PHE A 99 4.54 3.00 8.72
CA PHE A 99 5.25 2.39 7.61
C PHE A 99 6.58 3.07 7.34
N SER A 100 6.63 4.40 7.46
CA SER A 100 7.85 5.18 7.33
C SER A 100 8.89 4.78 8.38
N VAL A 101 8.47 4.60 9.63
CA VAL A 101 9.34 4.12 10.73
C VAL A 101 9.82 2.70 10.45
N LEU A 102 8.92 1.80 10.09
CA LEU A 102 9.26 0.41 9.75
C LEU A 102 10.29 0.32 8.62
N ILE A 103 10.09 1.07 7.54
CA ILE A 103 11.03 1.11 6.39
C ILE A 103 12.40 1.62 6.83
N HIS A 104 12.44 2.65 7.66
CA HIS A 104 13.69 3.20 8.19
C HIS A 104 14.43 2.15 9.02
N GLU A 105 13.76 1.49 9.95
CA GLU A 105 14.34 0.43 10.78
C GLU A 105 14.84 -0.77 9.95
N ILE A 106 14.07 -1.18 8.93
CA ILE A 106 14.50 -2.24 8.01
C ILE A 106 15.77 -1.84 7.25
N ASN A 107 15.85 -0.59 6.77
CA ASN A 107 17.05 -0.11 6.10
C ASN A 107 18.26 -0.09 7.03
N GLU A 108 18.11 0.32 8.29
CA GLU A 108 19.16 0.27 9.29
C GLU A 108 19.56 -1.16 9.65
N LEU A 109 18.57 -2.06 9.82
CA LEU A 109 18.80 -3.46 10.15
C LEU A 109 19.61 -4.19 9.08
N LEU A 110 19.36 -3.86 7.81
CA LEU A 110 20.06 -4.46 6.67
C LEU A 110 21.18 -3.57 6.09
N ALA A 111 21.72 -2.65 6.88
CA ALA A 111 22.90 -1.88 6.51
C ALA A 111 24.20 -2.66 6.82
N GLY A 112 25.14 -2.64 5.88
CA GLY A 112 26.47 -3.20 6.06
C GLY A 112 26.49 -4.73 6.29
N SER A 113 27.30 -5.19 7.23
CA SER A 113 27.54 -6.62 7.48
C SER A 113 26.30 -7.40 7.96
N LYS A 114 25.28 -6.72 8.46
CA LYS A 114 24.01 -7.35 8.87
C LYS A 114 23.21 -7.86 7.67
N ALA A 115 23.35 -7.19 6.50
CA ALA A 115 22.75 -7.67 5.27
C ALA A 115 23.32 -9.03 4.84
N ASP A 116 24.63 -9.22 4.96
CA ASP A 116 25.29 -10.48 4.63
C ASP A 116 24.80 -11.60 5.57
N ALA A 117 24.69 -11.33 6.86
CA ALA A 117 24.20 -12.28 7.85
C ALA A 117 22.72 -12.68 7.56
N PHE A 118 21.87 -11.72 7.20
CA PHE A 118 20.48 -11.97 6.81
C PHE A 118 20.37 -12.79 5.52
N ASN A 119 21.19 -12.48 4.52
CA ASN A 119 21.19 -13.17 3.23
C ASN A 119 21.72 -14.62 3.35
N ALA A 120 22.59 -14.89 4.32
CA ALA A 120 23.12 -16.22 4.60
C ALA A 120 22.09 -17.18 5.23
N LEU A 121 20.98 -16.68 5.75
CA LEU A 121 19.93 -17.49 6.36
C LEU A 121 19.13 -18.25 5.28
N PRO A 122 19.03 -19.58 5.36
CA PRO A 122 18.48 -20.40 4.28
C PRO A 122 16.95 -20.38 4.22
N THR A 123 16.27 -20.18 5.35
CA THR A 123 14.81 -20.28 5.45
C THR A 123 14.15 -18.95 5.82
N TRP A 124 12.88 -18.78 5.43
CA TRP A 124 12.11 -17.61 5.83
C TRP A 124 11.88 -17.53 7.33
N ASP A 125 11.71 -18.67 8.01
CA ASP A 125 11.50 -18.71 9.46
C ASP A 125 12.72 -18.18 10.22
N GLU A 126 13.92 -18.52 9.79
CA GLU A 126 15.17 -18.00 10.37
C GLU A 126 15.34 -16.49 10.07
N LYS A 127 14.99 -16.07 8.86
CA LYS A 127 14.93 -14.66 8.49
C LYS A 127 13.93 -13.89 9.34
N TYR A 128 12.75 -14.45 9.55
CA TYR A 128 11.72 -13.85 10.41
C TYR A 128 12.18 -13.69 11.86
N ALA A 129 12.86 -14.71 12.42
CA ALA A 129 13.45 -14.63 13.75
C ALA A 129 14.54 -13.54 13.84
N PHE A 130 15.36 -13.39 12.80
CA PHE A 130 16.34 -12.30 12.69
C PHE A 130 15.68 -10.93 12.70
N ILE A 131 14.60 -10.77 11.91
CA ILE A 131 13.80 -9.56 11.82
C ILE A 131 13.19 -9.21 13.18
N GLN A 132 12.58 -10.20 13.84
CA GLN A 132 11.95 -10.04 15.15
C GLN A 132 12.90 -9.52 16.23
N ASN A 133 14.16 -9.94 16.16
CA ASN A 133 15.20 -9.49 17.10
C ASN A 133 15.81 -8.12 16.73
N GLY A 134 15.58 -7.65 15.51
CA GLY A 134 16.19 -6.43 14.98
C GLY A 134 15.28 -5.22 14.93
N LEU A 135 13.97 -5.41 14.88
CA LEU A 135 12.98 -4.33 14.84
C LEU A 135 12.50 -3.96 16.25
N THR A 136 12.02 -2.74 16.40
CA THR A 136 11.31 -2.32 17.61
C THR A 136 9.97 -3.06 17.74
N LYS A 137 9.39 -3.06 18.94
CA LYS A 137 8.12 -3.73 19.20
C LYS A 137 6.99 -3.14 18.34
N GLU A 138 6.95 -1.82 18.21
CA GLU A 138 5.97 -1.09 17.42
C GLU A 138 6.08 -1.45 15.94
N SER A 139 7.29 -1.46 15.40
CA SER A 139 7.53 -1.87 14.00
C SER A 139 7.21 -3.35 13.77
N MET A 140 7.46 -4.21 14.76
CA MET A 140 7.08 -5.63 14.67
C MET A 140 5.56 -5.84 14.65
N GLU A 141 4.79 -5.06 15.42
CA GLU A 141 3.32 -5.12 15.41
C GLU A 141 2.78 -4.75 14.01
N VAL A 142 3.31 -3.68 13.41
CA VAL A 142 2.96 -3.29 12.03
C VAL A 142 3.38 -4.37 11.02
N PHE A 143 4.61 -4.87 11.14
CA PHE A 143 5.13 -5.91 10.24
C PHE A 143 4.34 -7.21 10.30
N ALA A 144 3.88 -7.62 11.48
CA ALA A 144 3.12 -8.86 11.68
C ALA A 144 1.71 -8.82 11.07
N ILE A 145 1.12 -7.62 10.93
CA ILE A 145 -0.20 -7.43 10.31
C ILE A 145 -0.12 -7.55 8.78
N LEU A 146 1.07 -7.30 8.19
CA LEU A 146 1.23 -7.31 6.74
C LEU A 146 1.09 -8.73 6.17
N PRO A 147 0.49 -8.88 4.97
CA PRO A 147 0.52 -10.14 4.25
C PRO A 147 1.96 -10.65 4.04
N GLN A 148 2.16 -11.96 4.13
CA GLN A 148 3.50 -12.56 4.01
C GLN A 148 4.23 -12.16 2.72
N ALA A 149 3.51 -12.01 1.62
CA ALA A 149 4.10 -11.56 0.35
C ALA A 149 4.73 -10.16 0.49
N ILE A 150 4.05 -9.23 1.17
CA ILE A 150 4.57 -7.88 1.42
C ILE A 150 5.73 -7.92 2.42
N GLN A 151 5.64 -8.74 3.46
CA GLN A 151 6.75 -8.94 4.40
C GLN A 151 8.02 -9.38 3.67
N GLN A 152 7.90 -10.33 2.75
CA GLN A 152 9.02 -10.81 1.94
C GLN A 152 9.55 -9.71 0.99
N GLN A 153 8.68 -8.96 0.35
CA GLN A 153 9.08 -7.85 -0.53
C GLN A 153 9.91 -6.80 0.22
N LEU A 154 9.50 -6.42 1.42
CA LEU A 154 10.20 -5.43 2.25
C LEU A 154 11.65 -5.82 2.55
N PHE A 155 11.95 -7.11 2.63
CA PHE A 155 13.29 -7.60 3.00
C PHE A 155 14.11 -8.12 1.82
N LEU A 156 13.47 -8.65 0.78
CA LEU A 156 14.17 -9.30 -0.33
C LEU A 156 14.39 -8.37 -1.53
N GLU A 157 13.52 -7.37 -1.71
CA GLU A 157 13.59 -6.46 -2.85
C GLU A 157 14.26 -5.15 -2.43
N ARG A 158 15.44 -4.88 -3.00
CA ARG A 158 16.26 -3.71 -2.71
C ARG A 158 16.53 -2.88 -3.96
N ASP A 159 16.65 -1.58 -3.78
CA ASP A 159 17.13 -0.70 -4.83
C ASP A 159 18.67 -0.84 -5.01
N PRO A 160 19.27 -0.25 -6.07
CA PRO A 160 20.72 -0.28 -6.28
C PRO A 160 21.53 0.34 -5.13
N HIS A 161 20.90 1.09 -4.24
CA HIS A 161 21.53 1.70 -3.07
C HIS A 161 21.35 0.85 -1.79
N GLY A 162 20.65 -0.30 -1.90
CA GLY A 162 20.38 -1.21 -0.80
C GLY A 162 19.20 -0.85 0.08
N ASN A 163 18.36 0.12 -0.31
CA ASN A 163 17.16 0.50 0.43
C ASN A 163 15.94 -0.32 -0.01
N VAL A 164 14.91 -0.35 0.84
CA VAL A 164 13.61 -0.95 0.50
C VAL A 164 13.03 -0.29 -0.75
N GLN A 165 12.65 -1.10 -1.74
CA GLN A 165 11.95 -0.61 -2.92
C GLN A 165 10.45 -0.44 -2.62
N VAL A 166 10.09 0.66 -1.99
CA VAL A 166 8.69 0.93 -1.59
C VAL A 166 7.74 0.98 -2.80
N SER A 167 8.24 1.40 -3.96
CA SER A 167 7.46 1.44 -5.21
C SER A 167 7.02 0.06 -5.72
N LEU A 168 7.68 -1.01 -5.29
CA LEU A 168 7.28 -2.37 -5.62
C LEU A 168 6.23 -2.95 -4.66
N ILE A 169 5.98 -2.28 -3.53
CA ILE A 169 4.95 -2.71 -2.60
C ILE A 169 3.58 -2.59 -3.29
N GLU A 170 2.88 -3.70 -3.32
CA GLU A 170 1.55 -3.77 -3.91
C GLU A 170 0.53 -3.16 -2.93
N SER A 171 0.52 -1.81 -2.85
CA SER A 171 -0.34 -1.06 -1.94
C SER A 171 -1.83 -1.38 -2.12
N GLU A 172 -2.24 -1.73 -3.33
CA GLU A 172 -3.60 -2.18 -3.61
C GLU A 172 -3.94 -3.50 -2.90
N LYS A 173 -2.96 -4.39 -2.71
CA LYS A 173 -3.13 -5.64 -1.96
C LYS A 173 -3.09 -5.45 -0.44
N LEU A 174 -2.51 -4.34 0.01
CA LEU A 174 -2.48 -4.00 1.42
C LEU A 174 -3.87 -3.57 1.93
N PHE A 175 -4.67 -2.94 1.05
CA PHE A 175 -5.96 -2.36 1.40
C PHE A 175 -7.15 -3.14 0.83
N SER A 176 -6.93 -4.20 0.05
CA SER A 176 -7.98 -5.09 -0.47
C SER A 176 -8.25 -6.25 0.49
#